data_1c176302e275fe2644bb8e1ba6ae7739
#
_entry.id   1c176302e275fe2644bb8e1ba6ae7739
#
_cell.length_a   1.000
_cell.length_b   1.000
_cell.length_c   1.000
_cell.angle_alpha   90.00
_cell.angle_beta   90.00
_cell.angle_gamma   90.00
#
_symmetry.space_group_name_H-M   'P 1'
#
loop_
_entity.id
_entity.type
_entity.pdbx_description
1 polymer ?
#
loop_
_entity_poly.entity_id
_entity_poly.type
_entity_poly.pdbx_seq_one_letter_code
_entity_poly.pdbx_strand_id
1 'polypeptide(L)'
;MNTAIANTVLGATGAQTIRSATVIQSLWSGYGEIVRLELEGSTYPSVILKHIKLPEAGSHPRGWNTGRSHQRKIRSYQVEAHWYRDCAHQCDSGCVVPACLAVSAVEDETVLVLTNLDAAGFDVRKEIVTIEDIRACLDWLASFHATFLNSPADGLWECGSY
;
A
#
# COMPACT_ATOMS: atom_id res chain seq x y z
N MET A 1 11.51 2.80 13.19
CA MET A 1 11.81 2.07 11.92
C MET A 1 13.16 1.37 12.11
N ASN A 2 13.25 0.07 11.83
CA ASN A 2 14.52 -0.64 11.96
C ASN A 2 15.46 -0.35 10.76
N THR A 3 16.75 -0.68 10.90
CA THR A 3 17.79 -0.39 9.90
C THR A 3 17.52 -1.10 8.56
N ALA A 4 16.99 -2.32 8.57
CA ALA A 4 16.72 -3.08 7.36
C ALA A 4 15.61 -2.42 6.52
N ILE A 5 14.53 -1.94 7.16
CA ILE A 5 13.47 -1.19 6.49
C ILE A 5 14.01 0.12 5.94
N ALA A 6 14.83 0.86 6.72
CA ALA A 6 15.45 2.09 6.23
C ALA A 6 16.29 1.85 4.98
N ASN A 7 17.13 0.80 4.98
CA ASN A 7 17.93 0.43 3.81
C ASN A 7 17.08 0.06 2.60
N THR A 8 15.95 -0.63 2.79
CA THR A 8 14.99 -0.93 1.71
C THR A 8 14.45 0.38 1.09
N VAL A 9 14.05 1.35 1.91
CA VAL A 9 13.54 2.64 1.43
C VAL A 9 14.63 3.41 0.67
N LEU A 10 15.82 3.55 1.26
CA LEU A 10 16.95 4.28 0.63
C LEU A 10 17.36 3.63 -0.69
N GLY A 11 17.45 2.29 -0.72
CA GLY A 11 17.78 1.55 -1.93
C GLY A 11 16.73 1.72 -3.04
N ALA A 12 15.45 1.70 -2.69
CA ALA A 12 14.35 1.83 -3.65
C ALA A 12 14.19 3.26 -4.20
N THR A 13 14.60 4.27 -3.45
CA THR A 13 14.38 5.69 -3.80
C THR A 13 15.64 6.40 -4.27
N GLY A 14 16.81 5.81 -4.06
CA GLY A 14 18.09 6.48 -4.26
C GLY A 14 18.34 7.64 -3.31
N ALA A 15 17.55 7.78 -2.25
CA ALA A 15 17.70 8.86 -1.27
C ALA A 15 18.98 8.69 -0.44
N GLN A 16 19.56 9.81 -0.06
CA GLN A 16 20.71 9.83 0.84
C GLN A 16 20.28 9.61 2.29
N THR A 17 19.18 10.25 2.69
CA THR A 17 18.67 10.15 4.07
C THR A 17 17.13 10.20 4.12
N ILE A 18 16.58 9.66 5.21
CA ILE A 18 15.19 9.84 5.62
C ILE A 18 15.17 10.95 6.67
N ARG A 19 14.58 12.11 6.32
CA ARG A 19 14.54 13.30 7.20
C ARG A 19 13.55 13.16 8.34
N SER A 20 12.39 12.60 8.04
CA SER A 20 11.32 12.39 9.04
C SER A 20 10.42 11.22 8.67
N ALA A 21 9.73 10.70 9.66
CA ALA A 21 8.73 9.65 9.53
C ALA A 21 7.48 10.07 10.30
N THR A 22 6.34 10.13 9.62
CA THR A 22 5.04 10.49 10.20
C THR A 22 4.04 9.37 9.96
N VAL A 23 3.56 8.76 11.04
CA VAL A 23 2.47 7.76 10.94
C VAL A 23 1.21 8.49 10.53
N ILE A 24 0.65 8.15 9.38
CA ILE A 24 -0.59 8.72 8.84
C ILE A 24 -1.81 7.85 9.10
N GLN A 25 -1.59 6.54 9.30
CA GLN A 25 -2.67 5.61 9.62
C GLN A 25 -2.13 4.35 10.30
N SER A 26 -2.79 3.88 11.34
CA SER A 26 -2.60 2.53 11.88
C SER A 26 -3.43 1.54 11.07
N LEU A 27 -2.85 0.38 10.76
CA LEU A 27 -3.58 -0.70 10.12
C LEU A 27 -4.51 -1.39 11.13
N TRP A 28 -5.62 -1.89 10.62
CA TRP A 28 -6.68 -2.45 11.45
C TRP A 28 -6.16 -3.59 12.34
N SER A 29 -6.58 -3.58 13.60
CA SER A 29 -6.23 -4.60 14.61
C SER A 29 -4.72 -4.71 14.92
N GLY A 30 -3.94 -3.66 14.71
CA GLY A 30 -2.52 -3.65 15.05
C GLY A 30 -1.63 -4.42 14.07
N TYR A 31 -2.09 -4.65 12.84
CA TYR A 31 -1.31 -5.32 11.79
C TYR A 31 -0.25 -4.42 11.15
N GLY A 32 0.08 -3.29 11.75
CA GLY A 32 1.12 -2.38 11.29
C GLY A 32 0.61 -0.95 11.07
N GLU A 33 1.29 -0.22 10.19
CA GLU A 33 1.05 1.20 9.99
C GLU A 33 1.37 1.65 8.56
N ILE A 34 0.80 2.79 8.19
CA ILE A 34 1.16 3.54 6.98
C ILE A 34 1.90 4.78 7.44
N VAL A 35 3.12 4.96 6.93
CA VAL A 35 4.04 6.02 7.34
C VAL A 35 4.42 6.85 6.12
N ARG A 36 4.31 8.17 6.21
CA ARG A 36 4.91 9.07 5.25
C ARG A 36 6.36 9.32 5.67
N LEU A 37 7.28 9.12 4.74
CA LEU A 37 8.70 9.37 4.90
C LEU A 37 9.10 10.55 4.03
N GLU A 38 9.68 11.59 4.63
CA GLU A 38 10.30 12.69 3.89
C GLU A 38 11.76 12.32 3.58
N LEU A 39 12.17 12.53 2.34
CA LEU A 39 13.46 12.08 1.83
C LEU A 39 14.35 13.26 1.47
N GLU A 40 15.66 13.04 1.48
CA GLU A 40 16.67 14.00 1.03
C GLU A 40 17.62 13.33 0.04
N GLY A 41 18.00 14.06 -1.01
CA GLY A 41 18.90 13.55 -2.05
C GLY A 41 18.23 12.55 -2.99
N SER A 42 16.92 12.63 -3.19
CA SER A 42 16.13 11.78 -4.10
C SER A 42 15.27 12.64 -5.01
N THR A 43 14.85 12.05 -6.14
CA THR A 43 13.80 12.60 -7.02
C THR A 43 12.42 12.54 -6.37
N TYR A 44 12.26 11.71 -5.33
CA TYR A 44 11.04 11.59 -4.55
C TYR A 44 11.20 12.47 -3.29
N PRO A 45 10.45 13.60 -3.14
CA PRO A 45 10.50 14.40 -1.92
C PRO A 45 9.97 13.64 -0.71
N SER A 46 9.00 12.76 -0.96
CA SER A 46 8.44 11.86 0.06
C SER A 46 7.90 10.58 -0.56
N VAL A 47 7.80 9.52 0.25
CA VAL A 47 7.20 8.23 -0.11
C VAL A 47 6.28 7.74 1.00
N ILE A 48 5.42 6.80 0.65
CA ILE A 48 4.55 6.11 1.60
C ILE A 48 5.14 4.73 1.87
N LEU A 49 5.44 4.46 3.12
CA LEU A 49 5.83 3.16 3.62
C LEU A 49 4.59 2.49 4.21
N LYS A 50 4.12 1.40 3.62
CA LYS A 50 3.17 0.51 4.28
C LYS A 50 3.95 -0.61 4.95
N HIS A 51 3.97 -0.57 6.27
CA HIS A 51 4.67 -1.53 7.10
C HIS A 51 3.67 -2.48 7.74
N ILE A 52 3.69 -3.73 7.33
CA ILE A 52 2.80 -4.79 7.79
C ILE A 52 3.59 -5.67 8.74
N LYS A 53 3.13 -5.71 9.99
CA LYS A 53 3.69 -6.53 11.06
C LYS A 53 2.57 -7.33 11.70
N LEU A 54 2.68 -8.64 11.62
CA LEU A 54 1.66 -9.49 12.22
C LEU A 54 1.73 -9.39 13.75
N PRO A 55 0.58 -9.20 14.44
CA PRO A 55 0.59 -9.18 15.89
C PRO A 55 0.98 -10.55 16.45
N GLU A 56 1.75 -10.55 17.53
CA GLU A 56 2.11 -11.79 18.23
C GLU A 56 0.87 -12.59 18.63
N ALA A 57 0.98 -13.92 18.54
CA ALA A 57 -0.11 -14.82 18.90
C ALA A 57 -0.57 -14.54 20.33
N GLY A 58 -1.86 -14.24 20.53
CA GLY A 58 -2.44 -13.95 21.82
C GLY A 58 -2.50 -12.48 22.24
N SER A 59 -1.91 -11.56 21.49
CA SER A 59 -1.90 -10.13 21.83
C SER A 59 -3.18 -9.37 21.48
N HIS A 60 -4.12 -9.96 20.73
CA HIS A 60 -5.34 -9.27 20.33
C HIS A 60 -6.37 -9.21 21.47
N PRO A 61 -6.85 -8.01 21.88
CA PRO A 61 -7.78 -7.84 23.02
C PRO A 61 -9.09 -8.64 22.93
N ARG A 62 -9.47 -9.08 21.72
CA ARG A 62 -10.70 -9.85 21.45
C ARG A 62 -10.44 -11.29 20.98
N GLY A 63 -9.20 -11.82 21.10
CA GLY A 63 -8.86 -13.20 20.76
C GLY A 63 -9.02 -13.60 19.27
N TRP A 64 -9.06 -12.65 18.35
CA TRP A 64 -9.35 -12.89 16.93
C TRP A 64 -8.14 -13.34 16.08
N ASN A 65 -6.98 -13.54 16.70
CA ASN A 65 -5.72 -13.86 16.01
C ASN A 65 -5.59 -15.32 15.53
N THR A 66 -6.55 -16.18 15.81
CA THR A 66 -6.47 -17.62 15.48
C THR A 66 -7.57 -18.12 14.56
N GLY A 67 -8.49 -17.22 14.15
CA GLY A 67 -9.65 -17.59 13.35
C GLY A 67 -9.49 -17.35 11.85
N ARG A 68 -10.53 -17.75 11.11
CA ARG A 68 -10.67 -17.53 9.65
C ARG A 68 -10.44 -16.05 9.26
N SER A 69 -10.83 -15.10 10.12
CA SER A 69 -10.62 -13.66 9.93
C SER A 69 -9.14 -13.27 9.89
N HIS A 70 -8.31 -13.83 10.77
CA HIS A 70 -6.87 -13.60 10.80
C HIS A 70 -6.20 -14.11 9.51
N GLN A 71 -6.49 -15.35 9.11
CA GLN A 71 -5.92 -15.93 7.88
C GLN A 71 -6.33 -15.15 6.63
N ARG A 72 -7.59 -14.69 6.55
CA ARG A 72 -8.04 -13.83 5.45
C ARG A 72 -7.28 -12.49 5.43
N LYS A 73 -6.99 -11.92 6.60
CA LYS A 73 -6.22 -10.68 6.71
C LYS A 73 -4.79 -10.87 6.19
N ILE A 74 -4.12 -11.93 6.62
CA ILE A 74 -2.77 -12.28 6.10
C ILE A 74 -2.82 -12.45 4.59
N ARG A 75 -3.80 -13.23 4.08
CA ARG A 75 -3.94 -13.41 2.64
C ARG A 75 -4.21 -12.10 1.91
N SER A 76 -5.00 -11.17 2.47
CA SER A 76 -5.24 -9.85 1.88
C SER A 76 -3.94 -9.06 1.71
N TYR A 77 -3.06 -9.06 2.71
CA TYR A 77 -1.76 -8.39 2.61
C TYR A 77 -0.82 -9.06 1.60
N GLN A 78 -0.85 -10.38 1.50
CA GLN A 78 -0.08 -11.11 0.48
C GLN A 78 -0.56 -10.75 -0.93
N VAL A 79 -1.88 -10.73 -1.15
CA VAL A 79 -2.50 -10.34 -2.42
C VAL A 79 -2.16 -8.89 -2.75
N GLU A 80 -2.24 -7.99 -1.79
CA GLU A 80 -1.89 -6.58 -2.00
C GLU A 80 -0.41 -6.41 -2.38
N ALA A 81 0.49 -7.08 -1.66
CA ALA A 81 1.92 -7.04 -1.95
C ALA A 81 2.24 -7.61 -3.35
N HIS A 82 1.59 -8.73 -3.72
CA HIS A 82 1.69 -9.30 -5.05
C HIS A 82 1.17 -8.34 -6.12
N TRP A 83 -0.02 -7.75 -5.92
CA TRP A 83 -0.61 -6.83 -6.89
C TRP A 83 0.27 -5.60 -7.12
N TYR A 84 0.78 -4.98 -6.06
CA TYR A 84 1.66 -3.84 -6.19
C TYR A 84 2.97 -4.18 -6.91
N ARG A 85 3.55 -5.35 -6.63
CA ARG A 85 4.81 -5.78 -7.24
C ARG A 85 4.66 -6.15 -8.72
N ASP A 86 3.59 -6.87 -9.05
CA ASP A 86 3.50 -7.59 -10.33
C ASP A 86 2.42 -7.02 -11.27
N CYS A 87 1.44 -6.24 -10.78
CA CYS A 87 0.30 -5.78 -11.56
C CYS A 87 0.18 -4.25 -11.65
N ALA A 88 0.48 -3.52 -10.58
CA ALA A 88 0.21 -2.07 -10.47
C ALA A 88 0.87 -1.23 -11.58
N HIS A 89 1.99 -1.69 -12.14
CA HIS A 89 2.69 -1.02 -13.24
C HIS A 89 1.89 -0.96 -14.55
N GLN A 90 0.80 -1.73 -14.68
CA GLN A 90 -0.09 -1.71 -15.83
C GLN A 90 -1.09 -0.55 -15.78
N CYS A 91 -1.26 0.07 -14.62
CA CYS A 91 -2.11 1.26 -14.47
C CYS A 91 -1.42 2.46 -15.11
N ASP A 92 -2.19 3.20 -15.91
CA ASP A 92 -1.76 4.41 -16.61
C ASP A 92 -2.45 5.67 -16.06
N SER A 93 -2.42 6.75 -16.84
CA SER A 93 -3.07 8.02 -16.48
C SER A 93 -4.59 7.92 -16.36
N GLY A 94 -5.25 6.90 -16.91
CA GLY A 94 -6.68 6.67 -16.79
C GLY A 94 -7.10 6.05 -15.46
N CYS A 95 -6.18 5.34 -14.80
CA CYS A 95 -6.43 4.70 -13.51
C CYS A 95 -5.23 4.82 -12.56
N VAL A 96 -4.81 6.04 -12.29
CA VAL A 96 -3.64 6.33 -11.46
C VAL A 96 -3.72 5.64 -10.11
N VAL A 97 -2.65 4.94 -9.76
CA VAL A 97 -2.40 4.33 -8.45
C VAL A 97 -1.00 4.71 -7.97
N PRO A 98 -0.66 4.58 -6.67
CA PRO A 98 0.72 4.75 -6.24
C PRO A 98 1.64 3.78 -6.98
N ALA A 99 2.73 4.27 -7.54
CA ALA A 99 3.74 3.39 -8.12
C ALA A 99 4.46 2.62 -7.00
N CYS A 100 4.69 1.33 -7.23
CA CYS A 100 5.44 0.48 -6.32
C CYS A 100 6.94 0.65 -6.58
N LEU A 101 7.67 1.16 -5.60
CA LEU A 101 9.13 1.33 -5.65
C LEU A 101 9.85 0.09 -5.12
N ALA A 102 9.28 -0.56 -4.10
CA ALA A 102 9.76 -1.84 -3.60
C ALA A 102 8.67 -2.59 -2.83
N VAL A 103 8.73 -3.92 -2.89
CA VAL A 103 8.07 -4.83 -1.97
C VAL A 103 9.15 -5.73 -1.38
N SER A 104 9.27 -5.79 -0.08
CA SER A 104 10.28 -6.59 0.61
C SER A 104 9.70 -7.29 1.83
N ALA A 105 10.17 -8.51 2.07
CA ALA A 105 10.02 -9.18 3.35
C ALA A 105 11.28 -8.88 4.18
N VAL A 106 11.09 -8.32 5.36
CA VAL A 106 12.16 -7.98 6.31
C VAL A 106 11.84 -8.69 7.61
N GLU A 107 12.57 -9.75 7.91
CA GLU A 107 12.24 -10.67 9.01
C GLU A 107 10.82 -11.24 8.83
N ASP A 108 9.93 -11.08 9.82
CA ASP A 108 8.53 -11.50 9.77
C ASP A 108 7.57 -10.38 9.34
N GLU A 109 8.11 -9.31 8.75
CA GLU A 109 7.36 -8.11 8.37
C GLU A 109 7.34 -7.95 6.85
N THR A 110 6.25 -7.41 6.31
CA THR A 110 6.15 -7.06 4.88
C THR A 110 6.14 -5.55 4.74
N VAL A 111 6.96 -5.06 3.82
CA VAL A 111 7.16 -3.64 3.58
C VAL A 111 6.84 -3.33 2.12
N LEU A 112 5.96 -2.36 1.90
CA LEU A 112 5.71 -1.77 0.58
C LEU A 112 6.19 -0.32 0.61
N VAL A 113 7.03 0.05 -0.36
CA VAL A 113 7.46 1.43 -0.58
C VAL A 113 6.73 1.95 -1.81
N LEU A 114 5.87 2.94 -1.63
CA LEU A 114 4.99 3.46 -2.66
C LEU A 114 5.24 4.95 -2.87
N THR A 115 4.98 5.45 -4.08
CA THR A 115 5.00 6.89 -4.32
C THR A 115 3.91 7.60 -3.51
N ASN A 116 4.19 8.83 -3.09
CA ASN A 116 3.22 9.65 -2.38
C ASN A 116 2.32 10.39 -3.38
N LEU A 117 1.05 10.01 -3.44
CA LEU A 117 0.07 10.65 -4.32
C LEU A 117 -0.20 12.11 -3.94
N ASP A 118 -0.08 12.50 -2.66
CA ASP A 118 -0.21 13.90 -2.26
C ASP A 118 0.86 14.77 -2.96
N ALA A 119 2.10 14.26 -3.05
CA ALA A 119 3.18 14.94 -3.77
C ALA A 119 3.00 14.94 -5.30
N ALA A 120 2.13 14.07 -5.82
CA ALA A 120 1.75 14.03 -7.24
C ALA A 120 0.49 14.86 -7.57
N GLY A 121 -0.04 15.63 -6.61
CA GLY A 121 -1.19 16.51 -6.81
C GLY A 121 -2.55 15.90 -6.44
N PHE A 122 -2.58 14.73 -5.78
CA PHE A 122 -3.80 14.09 -5.28
C PHE A 122 -3.94 14.30 -3.77
N ASP A 123 -3.74 15.53 -3.29
CA ASP A 123 -3.69 15.90 -1.87
C ASP A 123 -5.04 16.27 -1.27
N VAL A 124 -6.09 16.42 -2.10
CA VAL A 124 -7.42 16.81 -1.64
C VAL A 124 -8.19 15.60 -1.10
N ARG A 125 -8.69 15.74 0.13
CA ARG A 125 -9.62 14.78 0.76
C ARG A 125 -10.97 15.47 0.90
N LYS A 126 -11.99 15.00 0.16
CA LYS A 126 -13.33 15.59 0.15
C LYS A 126 -14.22 14.92 1.19
N GLU A 127 -14.81 15.71 2.08
CA GLU A 127 -15.83 15.25 3.03
C GLU A 127 -17.21 15.14 2.38
N ILE A 128 -17.49 16.02 1.40
CA ILE A 128 -18.73 16.03 0.64
C ILE A 128 -18.37 15.80 -0.82
N VAL A 129 -19.01 14.83 -1.43
CA VAL A 129 -18.83 14.49 -2.84
C VAL A 129 -19.97 15.00 -3.71
N THR A 130 -19.65 15.51 -4.89
CA THR A 130 -20.62 15.94 -5.91
C THR A 130 -20.89 14.81 -6.90
N ILE A 131 -21.86 15.00 -7.79
CA ILE A 131 -22.11 14.05 -8.88
C ILE A 131 -20.94 13.96 -9.86
N GLU A 132 -20.21 15.07 -10.05
CA GLU A 132 -19.00 15.14 -10.86
C GLU A 132 -17.86 14.30 -10.24
N ASP A 133 -17.69 14.36 -8.93
CA ASP A 133 -16.72 13.54 -8.21
C ASP A 133 -17.05 12.03 -8.34
N ILE A 134 -18.35 11.69 -8.23
CA ILE A 134 -18.79 10.29 -8.41
C ILE A 134 -18.50 9.83 -9.85
N ARG A 135 -18.76 10.65 -10.86
CA ARG A 135 -18.44 10.33 -12.26
C ARG A 135 -16.95 10.12 -12.45
N ALA A 136 -16.11 11.01 -11.93
CA ALA A 136 -14.64 10.85 -11.98
C ALA A 136 -14.17 9.53 -11.33
N CYS A 137 -14.75 9.14 -10.20
CA CYS A 137 -14.46 7.85 -9.57
C CYS A 137 -14.91 6.66 -10.44
N LEU A 138 -16.07 6.75 -11.09
CA LEU A 138 -16.57 5.71 -11.98
C LEU A 138 -15.72 5.60 -13.26
N ASP A 139 -15.28 6.71 -13.82
CA ASP A 139 -14.38 6.74 -14.98
C ASP A 139 -13.03 6.09 -14.63
N TRP A 140 -12.46 6.43 -13.46
CA TRP A 140 -11.26 5.77 -12.95
C TRP A 140 -11.48 4.25 -12.80
N LEU A 141 -12.58 3.84 -12.17
CA LEU A 141 -12.90 2.43 -11.94
C LEU A 141 -13.12 1.68 -13.26
N ALA A 142 -13.77 2.30 -14.25
CA ALA A 142 -13.96 1.73 -15.58
C ALA A 142 -12.61 1.51 -16.29
N SER A 143 -11.72 2.51 -16.23
CA SER A 143 -10.35 2.41 -16.77
C SER A 143 -9.55 1.31 -16.09
N PHE A 144 -9.63 1.23 -14.75
CA PHE A 144 -8.99 0.18 -13.97
C PHE A 144 -9.49 -1.22 -14.37
N HIS A 145 -10.81 -1.41 -14.46
CA HIS A 145 -11.37 -2.69 -14.88
C HIS A 145 -11.00 -3.05 -16.33
N ALA A 146 -10.97 -2.05 -17.23
CA ALA A 146 -10.56 -2.28 -18.61
C ALA A 146 -9.09 -2.71 -18.72
N THR A 147 -8.21 -2.10 -17.92
CA THR A 147 -6.77 -2.44 -17.86
C THR A 147 -6.57 -3.90 -17.47
N PHE A 148 -7.35 -4.41 -16.51
CA PHE A 148 -7.21 -5.78 -16.01
C PHE A 148 -8.22 -6.78 -16.61
N LEU A 149 -8.99 -6.38 -17.61
CA LEU A 149 -9.94 -7.27 -18.28
C LEU A 149 -9.19 -8.42 -18.97
N ASN A 150 -9.57 -9.65 -18.65
CA ASN A 150 -8.92 -10.88 -19.13
C ASN A 150 -7.45 -11.06 -18.69
N SER A 151 -6.94 -10.27 -17.76
CA SER A 151 -5.63 -10.51 -17.18
C SER A 151 -5.64 -11.76 -16.29
N PRO A 152 -4.54 -12.54 -16.26
CA PRO A 152 -4.41 -13.64 -15.31
C PRO A 152 -4.57 -13.16 -13.88
N ALA A 153 -5.28 -13.94 -13.05
CA ALA A 153 -5.51 -13.63 -11.64
C ALA A 153 -4.56 -14.40 -10.69
N ASP A 154 -3.45 -14.91 -11.22
CA ASP A 154 -2.48 -15.67 -10.44
C ASP A 154 -1.98 -14.87 -9.24
N GLY A 155 -2.02 -15.47 -8.06
CA GLY A 155 -1.63 -14.82 -6.81
C GLY A 155 -2.67 -13.84 -6.22
N LEU A 156 -3.73 -13.50 -6.96
CA LEU A 156 -4.82 -12.64 -6.52
C LEU A 156 -5.97 -13.46 -5.87
N TRP A 157 -7.07 -12.80 -5.55
CA TRP A 157 -8.30 -13.48 -5.13
C TRP A 157 -9.04 -14.05 -6.35
N GLU A 158 -9.38 -15.33 -6.32
CA GLU A 158 -10.20 -15.97 -7.37
C GLU A 158 -11.66 -15.50 -7.33
N CYS A 159 -12.13 -15.12 -6.17
CA CYS A 159 -13.44 -14.52 -5.94
C CYS A 159 -13.30 -13.40 -4.90
N GLY A 160 -14.30 -12.57 -4.75
CA GLY A 160 -14.27 -11.45 -3.79
C GLY A 160 -13.81 -11.89 -2.41
N SER A 161 -13.04 -11.05 -1.73
CA SER A 161 -12.47 -11.32 -0.41
C SER A 161 -13.50 -11.34 0.72
N TYR A 162 -14.79 -11.13 0.42
CA TYR A 162 -15.91 -11.09 1.35
C TYR A 162 -16.95 -12.17 1.08
#